data_ed11f93d5343c0c85a5c4b50eaaa4ef6
#
_entry.id   ed11f93d5343c0c85a5c4b50eaaa4ef6
#
_cell.length_a   1.000
_cell.length_b   1.000
_cell.length_c   1.000
_cell.angle_alpha   90.00
_cell.angle_beta   90.00
_cell.angle_gamma   90.00
#
_symmetry.space_group_name_H-M   'P 1'
#
loop_
_entity.id
_entity.type
_entity.pdbx_description
1 polymer ?
#
loop_
_entity_poly.entity_id
_entity_poly.type
_entity_poly.pdbx_seq_one_letter_code
_entity_poly.pdbx_strand_id
1 'polypeptide(L)'
;RVHKVLIAEDVYYPGESETKEFYMSVLLNRGKGRNMIMYSTEGGMDIEEVAEHTPHLIFTEEIDPAVGLQGFQARRIAFNLGLSGNAFKEMVKFIDSLYNAYIGSDASMFEINPVLKTSDDKILAVDAKVNIDDNALYRQKAYADMRDIREENPIEVEAKEVGLNYVDLDGTVGCMVNGAGLAMATMDLIKYAG
;
A
#
# COMPACT_ATOMS: atom_id res chain seq x y z
N ARG A 1 21.56 -6.28 13.01
CA ARG A 1 21.16 -6.25 14.44
C ARG A 1 19.68 -5.90 14.51
N VAL A 2 18.86 -6.70 15.19
CA VAL A 2 17.47 -6.35 15.48
C VAL A 2 17.44 -5.23 16.52
N HIS A 3 16.76 -4.13 16.25
CA HIS A 3 16.65 -2.97 17.13
C HIS A 3 15.27 -2.85 17.78
N LYS A 4 14.22 -3.35 17.09
CA LYS A 4 12.84 -3.33 17.56
C LYS A 4 12.17 -4.65 17.21
N VAL A 5 11.21 -5.06 18.01
CA VAL A 5 10.29 -6.19 17.73
C VAL A 5 8.87 -5.71 18.00
N LEU A 6 7.95 -6.11 17.15
CA LEU A 6 6.52 -5.93 17.38
C LEU A 6 5.99 -7.18 18.10
N ILE A 7 5.33 -6.98 19.23
CA ILE A 7 4.60 -8.04 19.93
C ILE A 7 3.11 -7.75 19.71
N ALA A 8 2.44 -8.64 18.99
CA ALA A 8 1.03 -8.52 18.66
C ALA A 8 0.22 -9.65 19.29
N GLU A 9 -1.08 -9.41 19.47
CA GLU A 9 -2.02 -10.45 19.86
C GLU A 9 -2.15 -11.49 18.73
N ASP A 10 -2.28 -12.77 19.10
CA ASP A 10 -2.57 -13.81 18.11
C ASP A 10 -4.00 -13.65 17.59
N VAL A 11 -4.11 -13.48 16.27
CA VAL A 11 -5.39 -13.28 15.58
C VAL A 11 -5.89 -14.53 14.86
N TYR A 12 -5.11 -15.63 14.89
CA TYR A 12 -5.42 -16.93 14.29
C TYR A 12 -5.92 -17.92 15.35
N TYR A 13 -7.04 -17.63 15.96
CA TYR A 13 -7.65 -18.47 17.01
C TYR A 13 -8.82 -19.30 16.48
N PRO A 14 -9.08 -20.49 17.07
CA PRO A 14 -10.23 -21.32 16.70
C PRO A 14 -11.55 -20.60 16.98
N GLY A 15 -12.55 -20.80 16.12
CA GLY A 15 -13.87 -20.21 16.26
C GLY A 15 -14.93 -20.92 15.41
N GLU A 16 -16.09 -20.26 15.23
CA GLU A 16 -17.24 -20.86 14.57
C GLU A 16 -17.15 -20.82 13.04
N SER A 17 -16.39 -19.86 12.47
CA SER A 17 -16.22 -19.70 11.05
C SER A 17 -14.77 -19.87 10.59
N GLU A 18 -14.57 -20.16 9.31
CA GLU A 18 -13.26 -20.28 8.71
C GLU A 18 -12.56 -18.91 8.63
N THR A 19 -11.29 -18.86 9.00
CA THR A 19 -10.44 -17.69 8.75
C THR A 19 -10.13 -17.55 7.27
N LYS A 20 -10.10 -16.31 6.78
CA LYS A 20 -9.71 -16.01 5.39
C LYS A 20 -8.80 -14.80 5.34
N GLU A 21 -7.81 -14.88 4.50
CA GLU A 21 -6.88 -13.79 4.21
C GLU A 21 -7.23 -13.14 2.88
N PHE A 22 -7.16 -11.82 2.86
CA PHE A 22 -7.39 -11.00 1.68
C PHE A 22 -6.23 -10.02 1.50
N TYR A 23 -6.04 -9.59 0.28
CA TYR A 23 -5.20 -8.45 -0.05
C TYR A 23 -6.06 -7.20 -0.21
N MET A 24 -5.59 -6.06 0.28
CA MET A 24 -6.24 -4.76 0.01
C MET A 24 -5.22 -3.63 0.04
N SER A 25 -5.25 -2.77 -0.98
CA SER A 25 -4.45 -1.56 -1.01
C SER A 25 -5.23 -0.36 -1.54
N VAL A 26 -4.85 0.82 -1.07
CA VAL A 26 -5.33 2.10 -1.61
C VAL A 26 -4.14 2.82 -2.22
N LEU A 27 -4.27 3.24 -3.47
CA LEU A 27 -3.21 3.91 -4.21
C LEU A 27 -3.77 4.92 -5.21
N LEU A 28 -2.90 5.80 -5.71
CA LEU A 28 -3.23 6.75 -6.75
C LEU A 28 -3.04 6.12 -8.14
N ASN A 29 -4.12 6.01 -8.92
CA ASN A 29 -4.02 5.76 -10.35
C ASN A 29 -3.66 7.06 -11.08
N ARG A 30 -2.38 7.25 -11.36
CA ARG A 30 -1.85 8.48 -11.97
C ARG A 30 -2.39 8.71 -13.38
N GLY A 31 -2.63 7.63 -14.15
CA GLY A 31 -3.14 7.72 -15.51
C GLY A 31 -4.56 8.28 -15.58
N LYS A 32 -5.36 8.06 -14.53
CA LYS A 32 -6.75 8.52 -14.44
C LYS A 32 -6.94 9.69 -13.48
N GLY A 33 -5.92 10.06 -12.70
CA GLY A 33 -6.02 11.08 -11.66
C GLY A 33 -7.04 10.75 -10.57
N ARG A 34 -7.18 9.45 -10.23
CA ARG A 34 -8.17 8.95 -9.25
C ARG A 34 -7.51 8.03 -8.25
N ASN A 35 -8.01 8.04 -7.03
CA ASN A 35 -7.66 7.01 -6.08
C ASN A 35 -8.32 5.68 -6.48
N MET A 36 -7.68 4.58 -6.11
CA MET A 36 -8.14 3.26 -6.46
C MET A 36 -7.94 2.33 -5.25
N ILE A 37 -8.94 1.53 -4.94
CA ILE A 37 -8.79 0.38 -4.05
C ILE A 37 -8.56 -0.84 -4.92
N MET A 38 -7.41 -1.51 -4.73
CA MET A 38 -7.10 -2.81 -5.31
C MET A 38 -7.31 -3.86 -4.23
N TYR A 39 -7.92 -4.97 -4.58
CA TYR A 39 -8.22 -6.04 -3.64
C TYR A 39 -8.23 -7.41 -4.31
N SER A 40 -7.92 -8.45 -3.52
CA SER A 40 -7.90 -9.85 -3.97
C SER A 40 -8.39 -10.78 -2.88
N THR A 41 -8.91 -11.94 -3.29
CA THR A 41 -9.18 -13.08 -2.39
C THR A 41 -7.92 -13.83 -1.99
N GLU A 42 -6.79 -13.54 -2.64
CA GLU A 42 -5.48 -14.12 -2.36
C GLU A 42 -4.71 -13.15 -1.45
N GLY A 43 -4.82 -13.36 -0.13
CA GLY A 43 -4.06 -12.62 0.87
C GLY A 43 -2.84 -13.39 1.38
N GLY A 44 -1.92 -12.69 2.06
CA GLY A 44 -0.70 -13.29 2.59
C GLY A 44 0.34 -13.68 1.53
N MET A 45 0.08 -13.39 0.26
CA MET A 45 0.97 -13.64 -0.87
C MET A 45 1.45 -12.32 -1.49
N ASP A 46 2.53 -12.39 -2.25
CA ASP A 46 3.00 -11.27 -3.05
C ASP A 46 1.99 -10.95 -4.17
N ILE A 47 1.52 -9.72 -4.24
CA ILE A 47 0.48 -9.32 -5.21
C ILE A 47 1.00 -9.35 -6.64
N GLU A 48 2.31 -9.18 -6.86
CA GLU A 48 2.96 -9.30 -8.16
C GLU A 48 2.89 -10.75 -8.65
N GLU A 49 3.05 -11.73 -7.77
CA GLU A 49 2.90 -13.14 -8.10
C GLU A 49 1.44 -13.48 -8.45
N VAL A 50 0.47 -12.92 -7.71
CA VAL A 50 -0.95 -13.06 -8.03
C VAL A 50 -1.27 -12.42 -9.40
N ALA A 51 -0.67 -11.26 -9.69
CA ALA A 51 -0.85 -10.58 -10.98
C ALA A 51 -0.29 -11.39 -12.17
N GLU A 52 0.79 -12.14 -11.96
CA GLU A 52 1.39 -12.98 -13.00
C GLU A 52 0.58 -14.26 -13.23
N HIS A 53 0.14 -14.93 -12.17
CA HIS A 53 -0.44 -16.28 -12.25
C HIS A 53 -1.96 -16.28 -12.31
N THR A 54 -2.62 -15.38 -11.55
CA THR A 54 -4.07 -15.33 -11.40
C THR A 54 -4.63 -13.90 -11.48
N PRO A 55 -4.35 -13.13 -12.55
CA PRO A 55 -4.72 -11.71 -12.65
C PRO A 55 -6.23 -11.46 -12.55
N HIS A 56 -7.05 -12.47 -12.85
CA HIS A 56 -8.51 -12.39 -12.76
C HIS A 56 -9.03 -12.36 -11.30
N LEU A 57 -8.18 -12.64 -10.32
CA LEU A 57 -8.50 -12.53 -8.89
C LEU A 57 -8.16 -11.16 -8.30
N ILE A 58 -7.56 -10.27 -9.10
CA ILE A 58 -7.29 -8.90 -8.71
C ILE A 58 -8.41 -8.00 -9.22
N PHE A 59 -9.07 -7.35 -8.30
CA PHE A 59 -10.16 -6.42 -8.56
C PHE A 59 -9.72 -5.00 -8.23
N THR A 60 -10.34 -4.03 -8.90
CA THR A 60 -10.09 -2.61 -8.65
C THR A 60 -11.40 -1.85 -8.55
N GLU A 61 -11.44 -0.89 -7.62
CA GLU A 61 -12.55 0.05 -7.48
C GLU A 61 -12.00 1.47 -7.54
N GLU A 62 -12.38 2.23 -8.57
CA GLU A 62 -11.94 3.61 -8.74
C GLU A 62 -12.82 4.57 -7.94
N ILE A 63 -12.17 5.53 -7.28
CA ILE A 63 -12.82 6.50 -6.42
C ILE A 63 -12.63 7.88 -7.01
N ASP A 64 -13.73 8.56 -7.29
CA ASP A 64 -13.71 9.94 -7.76
C ASP A 64 -13.29 10.87 -6.62
N PRO A 65 -12.22 11.66 -6.77
CA PRO A 65 -11.73 12.53 -5.71
C PRO A 65 -12.72 13.63 -5.29
N ALA A 66 -13.67 13.98 -6.16
CA ALA A 66 -14.67 15.00 -5.85
C ALA A 66 -15.75 14.53 -4.87
N VAL A 67 -16.02 13.22 -4.83
CA VAL A 67 -17.08 12.64 -3.99
C VAL A 67 -16.57 11.66 -2.94
N GLY A 68 -15.32 11.19 -3.09
CA GLY A 68 -14.71 10.20 -2.20
C GLY A 68 -15.32 8.80 -2.32
N LEU A 69 -14.92 7.91 -1.43
CA LEU A 69 -15.45 6.55 -1.37
C LEU A 69 -16.94 6.56 -1.03
N GLN A 70 -17.73 5.87 -1.85
CA GLN A 70 -19.16 5.77 -1.66
C GLN A 70 -19.54 4.41 -1.05
N GLY A 71 -20.54 4.40 -0.16
CA GLY A 71 -20.95 3.19 0.55
C GLY A 71 -21.34 2.00 -0.36
N PHE A 72 -21.79 2.23 -1.61
CA PHE A 72 -22.06 1.16 -2.55
C PHE A 72 -20.76 0.51 -3.05
N GLN A 73 -19.67 1.26 -3.15
CA GLN A 73 -18.35 0.75 -3.56
C GLN A 73 -17.78 -0.18 -2.48
N ALA A 74 -17.81 0.26 -1.22
CA ALA A 74 -17.38 -0.59 -0.10
C ALA A 74 -18.20 -1.89 -0.02
N ARG A 75 -19.52 -1.82 -0.24
CA ARG A 75 -20.38 -3.02 -0.30
C ARG A 75 -20.05 -3.92 -1.50
N ARG A 76 -19.73 -3.35 -2.65
CA ARG A 76 -19.31 -4.12 -3.85
C ARG A 76 -18.02 -4.88 -3.58
N ILE A 77 -17.03 -4.22 -2.98
CA ILE A 77 -15.77 -4.85 -2.60
C ILE A 77 -16.03 -6.03 -1.65
N ALA A 78 -16.77 -5.81 -0.56
CA ALA A 78 -17.10 -6.85 0.39
C ALA A 78 -17.87 -8.03 -0.24
N PHE A 79 -18.75 -7.75 -1.19
CA PHE A 79 -19.48 -8.78 -1.95
C PHE A 79 -18.54 -9.57 -2.87
N ASN A 80 -17.66 -8.92 -3.60
CA ASN A 80 -16.69 -9.56 -4.50
C ASN A 80 -15.68 -10.44 -3.75
N LEU A 81 -15.37 -10.09 -2.48
CA LEU A 81 -14.56 -10.93 -1.59
C LEU A 81 -15.34 -12.15 -1.04
N GLY A 82 -16.59 -12.33 -1.45
CA GLY A 82 -17.44 -13.46 -1.05
C GLY A 82 -17.93 -13.41 0.39
N LEU A 83 -17.95 -12.24 1.01
CA LEU A 83 -18.34 -12.07 2.40
C LEU A 83 -19.86 -11.94 2.56
N SER A 84 -20.36 -12.40 3.70
CA SER A 84 -21.76 -12.32 4.10
C SER A 84 -21.91 -12.09 5.61
N GLY A 85 -23.13 -11.87 6.09
CA GLY A 85 -23.43 -11.77 7.51
C GLY A 85 -22.68 -10.64 8.22
N ASN A 86 -22.05 -10.97 9.35
CA ASN A 86 -21.30 -10.00 10.16
C ASN A 86 -19.99 -9.60 9.48
N ALA A 87 -19.25 -10.55 8.91
CA ALA A 87 -18.00 -10.29 8.21
C ALA A 87 -18.16 -9.27 7.05
N PHE A 88 -19.29 -9.34 6.33
CA PHE A 88 -19.62 -8.35 5.30
C PHE A 88 -19.74 -6.93 5.89
N LYS A 89 -20.44 -6.78 7.01
CA LYS A 89 -20.64 -5.47 7.65
C LYS A 89 -19.33 -4.91 8.20
N GLU A 90 -18.52 -5.76 8.81
CA GLU A 90 -17.20 -5.38 9.33
C GLU A 90 -16.23 -5.02 8.20
N MET A 91 -16.27 -5.73 7.07
CA MET A 91 -15.45 -5.39 5.90
C MET A 91 -15.85 -4.02 5.31
N VAL A 92 -17.12 -3.70 5.22
CA VAL A 92 -17.57 -2.37 4.76
C VAL A 92 -17.02 -1.27 5.66
N LYS A 93 -17.07 -1.42 6.99
CA LYS A 93 -16.48 -0.46 7.94
C LYS A 93 -14.96 -0.38 7.82
N PHE A 94 -14.31 -1.53 7.62
CA PHE A 94 -12.86 -1.61 7.44
C PHE A 94 -12.41 -0.82 6.22
N ILE A 95 -13.10 -0.99 5.09
CA ILE A 95 -12.81 -0.28 3.83
C ILE A 95 -12.97 1.24 4.00
N ASP A 96 -14.04 1.67 4.64
CA ASP A 96 -14.26 3.09 4.94
C ASP A 96 -13.14 3.65 5.84
N SER A 97 -12.73 2.90 6.86
CA SER A 97 -11.65 3.27 7.76
C SER A 97 -10.29 3.32 7.06
N LEU A 98 -10.01 2.34 6.20
CA LEU A 98 -8.77 2.27 5.42
C LEU A 98 -8.67 3.47 4.46
N TYR A 99 -9.74 3.79 3.75
CA TYR A 99 -9.75 4.93 2.84
C TYR A 99 -9.59 6.25 3.59
N ASN A 100 -10.26 6.42 4.74
CA ASN A 100 -10.11 7.59 5.59
C ASN A 100 -8.68 7.71 6.16
N ALA A 101 -8.06 6.59 6.55
CA ALA A 101 -6.67 6.57 6.99
C ALA A 101 -5.72 6.98 5.85
N TYR A 102 -5.92 6.45 4.64
CA TYR A 102 -5.15 6.82 3.46
C TYR A 102 -5.20 8.33 3.17
N ILE A 103 -6.39 8.91 3.14
CA ILE A 103 -6.57 10.36 2.89
C ILE A 103 -6.02 11.19 4.06
N GLY A 104 -6.34 10.80 5.30
CA GLY A 104 -5.96 11.57 6.50
C GLY A 104 -4.47 11.56 6.80
N SER A 105 -3.74 10.54 6.36
CA SER A 105 -2.30 10.44 6.51
C SER A 105 -1.50 11.04 5.35
N ASP A 106 -2.17 11.53 4.30
CA ASP A 106 -1.51 11.92 3.04
C ASP A 106 -0.65 10.79 2.47
N ALA A 107 -1.14 9.56 2.56
CA ALA A 107 -0.43 8.43 2.01
C ALA A 107 -0.50 8.42 0.48
N SER A 108 0.58 8.04 -0.17
CA SER A 108 0.63 7.74 -1.61
C SER A 108 0.26 6.29 -1.90
N MET A 109 0.44 5.41 -0.91
CA MET A 109 0.02 4.02 -0.91
C MET A 109 -0.26 3.57 0.52
N PHE A 110 -1.33 2.80 0.69
CA PHE A 110 -1.66 2.13 1.94
C PHE A 110 -2.06 0.69 1.62
N GLU A 111 -1.20 -0.26 1.97
CA GLU A 111 -1.38 -1.68 1.69
C GLU A 111 -1.56 -2.45 2.98
N ILE A 112 -2.54 -3.33 2.98
CA ILE A 112 -2.80 -4.30 4.06
C ILE A 112 -2.70 -5.70 3.46
N ASN A 113 -1.72 -6.46 3.91
CA ASN A 113 -1.49 -7.82 3.41
C ASN A 113 -0.91 -8.73 4.52
N PRO A 114 -1.75 -9.60 5.12
CA PRO A 114 -3.15 -9.78 4.81
C PRO A 114 -4.14 -8.89 5.59
N VAL A 115 -5.32 -8.68 4.99
CA VAL A 115 -6.55 -8.37 5.73
C VAL A 115 -7.16 -9.68 6.16
N LEU A 116 -7.32 -9.90 7.45
CA LEU A 116 -7.81 -11.16 8.00
C LEU A 116 -9.28 -11.07 8.36
N LYS A 117 -10.08 -12.00 7.84
CA LYS A 117 -11.36 -12.38 8.43
C LYS A 117 -11.11 -13.43 9.49
N THR A 118 -11.36 -13.09 10.74
CA THR A 118 -11.18 -13.99 11.87
C THR A 118 -12.30 -15.03 11.98
N SER A 119 -12.09 -16.04 12.82
CA SER A 119 -13.06 -17.10 13.08
C SER A 119 -14.36 -16.64 13.79
N ASP A 120 -14.39 -15.42 14.34
CA ASP A 120 -15.57 -14.76 14.92
C ASP A 120 -16.10 -13.62 14.03
N ASP A 121 -15.79 -13.67 12.71
CA ASP A 121 -16.27 -12.74 11.69
C ASP A 121 -15.83 -11.26 11.86
N LYS A 122 -14.76 -11.00 12.58
CA LYS A 122 -14.12 -9.69 12.60
C LYS A 122 -13.20 -9.52 11.38
N ILE A 123 -12.93 -8.27 11.01
CA ILE A 123 -11.96 -7.93 9.96
C ILE A 123 -10.82 -7.12 10.60
N LEU A 124 -9.61 -7.63 10.43
CA LEU A 124 -8.40 -7.07 11.05
C LEU A 124 -7.30 -6.83 10.01
N ALA A 125 -6.54 -5.77 10.20
CA ALA A 125 -5.26 -5.58 9.53
C ALA A 125 -4.19 -6.36 10.29
N VAL A 126 -3.54 -7.33 9.64
CA VAL A 126 -2.46 -8.13 10.26
C VAL A 126 -1.12 -7.44 10.06
N ASP A 127 -0.87 -6.99 8.85
CA ASP A 127 0.30 -6.19 8.51
C ASP A 127 -0.09 -5.03 7.60
N ALA A 128 0.69 -3.94 7.70
CA ALA A 128 0.43 -2.72 6.95
C ALA A 128 1.73 -2.12 6.42
N LYS A 129 1.73 -1.81 5.12
CA LYS A 129 2.79 -1.05 4.47
C LYS A 129 2.22 0.29 4.01
N VAL A 130 2.79 1.37 4.52
CA VAL A 130 2.28 2.72 4.26
C VAL A 130 3.39 3.61 3.73
N ASN A 131 3.17 4.21 2.57
CA ASN A 131 4.04 5.24 2.02
C ASN A 131 3.35 6.59 2.17
N ILE A 132 3.92 7.47 2.97
CA ILE A 132 3.46 8.85 3.12
C ILE A 132 4.03 9.70 1.98
N ASP A 133 3.25 10.61 1.44
CA ASP A 133 3.75 11.57 0.46
C ASP A 133 4.77 12.52 1.12
N ASP A 134 6.01 12.46 0.69
CA ASP A 134 7.10 13.31 1.19
C ASP A 134 6.76 14.81 1.09
N ASN A 135 5.98 15.21 0.08
CA ASN A 135 5.54 16.59 -0.09
C ASN A 135 4.52 17.03 0.97
N ALA A 136 3.91 16.09 1.71
CA ALA A 136 2.96 16.37 2.77
C ALA A 136 3.57 16.32 4.18
N LEU A 137 4.81 15.87 4.34
CA LEU A 137 5.47 15.68 5.65
C LEU A 137 5.51 16.97 6.49
N TYR A 138 5.53 18.16 5.85
CA TYR A 138 5.50 19.43 6.57
C TYR A 138 4.24 19.59 7.46
N ARG A 139 3.14 18.96 7.11
CA ARG A 139 1.88 18.93 7.88
C ARG A 139 1.66 17.63 8.65
N GLN A 140 2.40 16.58 8.36
CA GLN A 140 2.35 15.26 8.98
C GLN A 140 3.57 15.02 9.89
N LYS A 141 3.81 15.95 10.85
CA LYS A 141 5.01 15.93 11.71
C LYS A 141 5.16 14.65 12.49
N ALA A 142 4.06 14.05 12.99
CA ALA A 142 4.10 12.80 13.73
C ALA A 142 4.67 11.65 12.90
N TYR A 143 4.36 11.59 11.60
CA TYR A 143 4.92 10.57 10.70
C TYR A 143 6.36 10.88 10.33
N ALA A 144 6.72 12.16 10.13
CA ALA A 144 8.11 12.55 9.91
C ALA A 144 9.03 12.12 11.08
N ASP A 145 8.53 12.23 12.31
CA ASP A 145 9.26 11.84 13.53
C ASP A 145 9.38 10.31 13.69
N MET A 146 8.56 9.51 12.98
CA MET A 146 8.63 8.05 12.97
C MET A 146 9.69 7.48 12.02
N ARG A 147 10.32 8.32 11.19
CA ARG A 147 11.34 7.89 10.24
C ARG A 147 12.49 7.18 10.97
N ASP A 148 12.82 5.97 10.55
CA ASP A 148 13.97 5.23 11.05
C ASP A 148 15.06 5.13 9.98
N ILE A 149 16.00 6.05 10.01
CA ILE A 149 17.12 6.15 9.05
C ILE A 149 18.02 4.90 9.02
N ARG A 150 17.93 4.03 10.03
CA ARG A 150 18.73 2.80 10.10
C ARG A 150 18.19 1.70 9.18
N GLU A 151 16.94 1.82 8.75
CA GLU A 151 16.29 0.92 7.81
C GLU A 151 16.38 1.41 6.35
N GLU A 152 16.87 2.65 6.15
CA GLU A 152 17.05 3.24 4.82
C GLU A 152 18.45 2.93 4.25
N ASN A 153 18.60 3.04 2.93
CA ASN A 153 19.91 2.95 2.29
C ASN A 153 20.81 4.09 2.78
N PRO A 154 21.99 3.81 3.38
CA PRO A 154 22.87 4.84 3.95
C PRO A 154 23.30 5.90 2.93
N ILE A 155 23.47 5.55 1.66
CA ILE A 155 23.89 6.48 0.60
C ILE A 155 22.72 7.43 0.26
N GLU A 156 21.48 6.92 0.24
CA GLU A 156 20.28 7.76 0.03
C GLU A 156 20.09 8.72 1.20
N VAL A 157 20.36 8.29 2.43
CA VAL A 157 20.30 9.14 3.62
C VAL A 157 21.33 10.27 3.51
N GLU A 158 22.60 9.95 3.20
CA GLU A 158 23.67 10.93 3.04
C GLU A 158 23.36 11.93 1.89
N ALA A 159 22.86 11.44 0.76
CA ALA A 159 22.44 12.29 -0.36
C ALA A 159 21.33 13.26 0.05
N LYS A 160 20.34 12.79 0.81
CA LYS A 160 19.21 13.59 1.28
C LYS A 160 19.64 14.71 2.24
N GLU A 161 20.68 14.49 3.07
CA GLU A 161 21.24 15.50 3.97
C GLU A 161 21.83 16.69 3.23
N VAL A 162 22.34 16.49 2.02
CA VAL A 162 22.87 17.55 1.15
C VAL A 162 21.89 18.02 0.07
N GLY A 163 20.63 17.61 0.19
CA GLY A 163 19.54 18.03 -0.72
C GLY A 163 19.56 17.37 -2.10
N LEU A 164 20.23 16.23 -2.24
CA LEU A 164 20.25 15.43 -3.45
C LEU A 164 19.24 14.28 -3.37
N ASN A 165 18.67 13.90 -4.51
CA ASN A 165 17.94 12.66 -4.67
C ASN A 165 18.89 11.61 -5.27
N TYR A 166 19.12 10.53 -4.59
CA TYR A 166 19.90 9.40 -5.04
C TYR A 166 18.98 8.16 -5.09
N VAL A 167 19.13 7.38 -6.13
CA VAL A 167 18.47 6.08 -6.28
C VAL A 167 19.52 5.06 -6.67
N ASP A 168 19.70 4.05 -5.85
CA ASP A 168 20.61 2.93 -6.13
C ASP A 168 19.89 1.91 -7.03
N LEU A 169 20.40 1.72 -8.23
CA LEU A 169 19.88 0.77 -9.19
C LEU A 169 20.95 -0.28 -9.50
N ASP A 170 20.52 -1.49 -9.80
CA ASP A 170 21.42 -2.55 -10.24
C ASP A 170 21.89 -2.28 -11.68
N GLY A 171 23.15 -1.86 -11.83
CA GLY A 171 23.71 -1.52 -13.11
C GLY A 171 25.15 -0.97 -13.03
N THR A 172 25.74 -0.70 -14.20
CA THR A 172 27.15 -0.27 -14.34
C THR A 172 27.29 1.19 -14.79
N VAL A 173 26.17 1.89 -15.02
CA VAL A 173 26.16 3.28 -15.50
C VAL A 173 25.59 4.20 -14.42
N GLY A 174 26.38 5.18 -13.98
CA GLY A 174 25.90 6.23 -13.08
C GLY A 174 25.43 7.46 -13.87
N CYS A 175 24.27 8.01 -13.49
CA CYS A 175 23.70 9.22 -14.08
C CYS A 175 23.61 10.34 -13.04
N MET A 176 24.14 11.52 -13.35
CA MET A 176 23.97 12.72 -12.52
C MET A 176 23.38 13.83 -13.38
N VAL A 177 22.19 14.30 -12.99
CA VAL A 177 21.38 15.23 -13.80
C VAL A 177 20.64 16.24 -12.90
N ASN A 178 20.22 17.35 -13.51
CA ASN A 178 19.39 18.35 -12.85
C ASN A 178 17.90 18.03 -13.02
N GLY A 179 17.36 17.21 -12.14
CA GLY A 179 15.92 16.94 -12.08
C GLY A 179 15.49 15.61 -12.69
N ALA A 180 14.38 15.10 -12.15
CA ALA A 180 13.86 13.76 -12.42
C ALA A 180 13.50 13.52 -13.90
N GLY A 181 12.97 14.53 -14.59
CA GLY A 181 12.60 14.39 -16.00
C GLY A 181 13.81 14.10 -16.91
N LEU A 182 14.93 14.77 -16.66
CA LEU A 182 16.16 14.50 -17.39
C LEU A 182 16.76 13.15 -17.01
N ALA A 183 16.66 12.75 -15.73
CA ALA A 183 17.09 11.42 -15.28
C ALA A 183 16.32 10.32 -16.03
N MET A 184 15.00 10.41 -16.08
CA MET A 184 14.13 9.44 -16.77
C MET A 184 14.47 9.36 -18.26
N ALA A 185 14.58 10.50 -18.95
CA ALA A 185 14.95 10.52 -20.37
C ALA A 185 16.35 9.94 -20.63
N THR A 186 17.31 10.18 -19.73
CA THR A 186 18.67 9.61 -19.83
C THR A 186 18.64 8.09 -19.65
N MET A 187 17.89 7.59 -18.66
CA MET A 187 17.73 6.14 -18.44
C MET A 187 17.04 5.46 -19.63
N ASP A 188 16.04 6.09 -20.22
CA ASP A 188 15.40 5.58 -21.44
C ASP A 188 16.39 5.45 -22.59
N LEU A 189 17.22 6.47 -22.82
CA LEU A 189 18.27 6.42 -23.85
C LEU A 189 19.28 5.31 -23.60
N ILE A 190 19.73 5.12 -22.37
CA ILE A 190 20.63 4.03 -21.98
C ILE A 190 19.98 2.68 -22.26
N LYS A 191 18.73 2.51 -21.87
CA LYS A 191 17.98 1.26 -22.10
C LYS A 191 17.81 0.95 -23.60
N TYR A 192 17.57 1.97 -24.43
CA TYR A 192 17.46 1.79 -25.89
C TYR A 192 18.80 1.54 -26.59
N ALA A 193 19.89 1.98 -25.99
CA ALA A 193 21.24 1.76 -26.54
C ALA A 193 21.84 0.39 -26.20
N GLY A 194 21.20 -0.40 -25.32
CA GLY A 194 21.64 -1.73 -24.86
C GLY A 194 22.31 -1.66 -23.53
#